data_54bdef5204d9b16d95de44e37b1f1436
#
_entry.id   54bdef5204d9b16d95de44e37b1f1436
#
_cell.length_a   1.000
_cell.length_b   1.000
_cell.length_c   1.000
_cell.angle_alpha   90.00
_cell.angle_beta   90.00
_cell.angle_gamma   90.00
#
_symmetry.space_group_name_H-M   'P 1'
#
loop_
_entity.id
_entity.type
_entity.pdbx_description
1 polymer ?
#
loop_
_entity_poly.entity_id
_entity_poly.type
_entity_poly.pdbx_seq_one_letter_code
_entity_poly.pdbx_strand_id
1 'polypeptide(L)'
;GEAGPVIDVTNEATLPKRATITLRRSKLDRLIGHHVADAQVTDILKRLGCDVTEGQDEWKAVAPSWRFDMEIEEDLVEEVARVYGYNNIPDEPVQAGLVMGTHREADLSLKRVKTMLNDKGYQEVITYSFVDPKLQQLIHPGQEALILPSPISSEMSAMRLSLWTGLLGTIVYNQNRQQNRVRIFESGLRFVPDNQANLGIRQDLMLAGAISGNRYEEHWDLAKGTVDFYDMKGDLEAILDLTGKLSEIEFRAEAIPALHPGQSAALYLDGKRIGFIGVVHPELERKLDLNGRTIVFELEWNL
;
A
#
# COMPACT_ATOMS: atom_id res chain seq x y z
N GLY A 1 -23.60 48.08 -23.01
CA GLY A 1 -24.54 47.68 -21.97
C GLY A 1 -24.19 48.37 -20.66
N GLU A 2 -25.16 48.57 -19.81
CA GLU A 2 -24.94 49.07 -18.45
C GLU A 2 -24.92 47.89 -17.47
N ALA A 3 -24.05 47.96 -16.47
CA ALA A 3 -24.02 46.94 -15.42
C ALA A 3 -25.23 47.08 -14.51
N GLY A 4 -25.91 45.96 -14.22
CA GLY A 4 -27.00 45.92 -13.24
C GLY A 4 -26.48 46.05 -11.79
N PRO A 5 -27.38 46.25 -10.82
CA PRO A 5 -26.99 46.28 -9.41
C PRO A 5 -26.44 44.93 -8.94
N VAL A 6 -25.46 44.97 -8.03
CA VAL A 6 -25.00 43.77 -7.33
C VAL A 6 -26.10 43.34 -6.35
N ILE A 7 -26.50 42.06 -6.42
CA ILE A 7 -27.42 41.46 -5.48
C ILE A 7 -26.63 40.40 -4.68
N ASP A 8 -26.54 40.59 -3.36
CA ASP A 8 -25.91 39.67 -2.44
C ASP A 8 -26.99 39.14 -1.49
N VAL A 9 -27.16 37.80 -1.46
CA VAL A 9 -28.10 37.10 -0.55
C VAL A 9 -27.31 36.05 0.23
N THR A 10 -27.04 36.35 1.49
CA THR A 10 -26.24 35.49 2.36
C THR A 10 -27.14 34.78 3.35
N ASN A 11 -26.93 33.44 3.50
CA ASN A 11 -27.51 32.64 4.58
C ASN A 11 -26.43 32.31 5.61
N GLU A 12 -26.39 33.07 6.70
CA GLU A 12 -25.40 32.88 7.79
C GLU A 12 -25.36 31.48 8.38
N ALA A 13 -26.49 30.75 8.38
CA ALA A 13 -26.57 29.40 8.94
C ALA A 13 -25.80 28.36 8.13
N THR A 14 -25.51 28.64 6.86
CA THR A 14 -24.81 27.73 5.93
C THR A 14 -23.39 28.15 5.62
N LEU A 15 -22.95 29.29 6.15
CA LEU A 15 -21.57 29.75 5.95
C LEU A 15 -20.61 28.91 6.80
N PRO A 16 -19.43 28.55 6.24
CA PRO A 16 -18.36 27.93 7.01
C PRO A 16 -17.92 28.82 8.16
N LYS A 17 -17.78 28.24 9.35
CA LYS A 17 -17.26 28.96 10.52
C LYS A 17 -15.74 29.03 10.42
N ARG A 18 -15.19 30.24 10.53
CA ARG A 18 -13.74 30.42 10.58
C ARG A 18 -13.18 29.85 11.90
N ALA A 19 -12.09 29.08 11.80
CA ALA A 19 -11.40 28.54 12.96
C ALA A 19 -10.71 29.65 13.76
N THR A 20 -10.79 29.56 15.07
CA THR A 20 -9.93 30.35 15.98
C THR A 20 -8.76 29.43 16.35
N ILE A 21 -7.59 29.76 15.88
CA ILE A 21 -6.39 28.95 16.04
C ILE A 21 -5.53 29.55 17.13
N THR A 22 -5.08 28.72 18.06
CA THR A 22 -4.17 29.14 19.14
C THR A 22 -2.74 28.75 18.74
N LEU A 23 -1.84 29.74 18.65
CA LEU A 23 -0.42 29.56 18.40
C LEU A 23 0.36 29.82 19.70
N ARG A 24 0.93 28.77 20.29
CA ARG A 24 1.77 28.86 21.49
C ARG A 24 3.20 29.28 21.12
N ARG A 25 3.78 30.24 21.87
CA ARG A 25 5.17 30.68 21.67
C ARG A 25 6.15 29.52 21.74
N SER A 26 6.04 28.69 22.77
CA SER A 26 6.91 27.55 22.97
C SER A 26 6.84 26.51 21.81
N LYS A 27 5.67 26.37 21.19
CA LYS A 27 5.52 25.45 20.04
C LYS A 27 6.09 26.06 18.77
N LEU A 28 5.89 27.36 18.55
CA LEU A 28 6.48 28.08 17.42
C LEU A 28 8.01 27.95 17.44
N ASP A 29 8.64 28.34 18.57
CA ASP A 29 10.10 28.28 18.71
C ASP A 29 10.63 26.83 18.55
N ARG A 30 9.92 25.85 19.13
CA ARG A 30 10.30 24.43 19.01
C ARG A 30 10.22 23.89 17.60
N LEU A 31 9.18 24.27 16.83
CA LEU A 31 8.98 23.74 15.47
C LEU A 31 9.89 24.43 14.45
N ILE A 32 10.09 25.75 14.58
CA ILE A 32 11.00 26.51 13.72
C ILE A 32 12.47 26.23 14.10
N GLY A 33 12.73 25.88 15.37
CA GLY A 33 14.11 25.72 15.89
C GLY A 33 14.83 27.05 16.08
N HIS A 34 14.13 28.18 15.96
CA HIS A 34 14.64 29.54 16.06
C HIS A 34 13.58 30.46 16.62
N HIS A 35 14.00 31.42 17.48
CA HIS A 35 13.10 32.39 18.05
C HIS A 35 12.81 33.54 17.08
N VAL A 36 11.54 33.72 16.71
CA VAL A 36 11.04 34.86 15.95
C VAL A 36 10.43 35.86 16.93
N ALA A 37 10.84 37.13 16.87
CA ALA A 37 10.34 38.15 17.78
C ALA A 37 8.82 38.29 17.72
N ASP A 38 8.15 38.39 18.88
CA ASP A 38 6.69 38.44 19.02
C ASP A 38 6.02 39.50 18.14
N ALA A 39 6.60 40.70 18.08
CA ALA A 39 6.11 41.76 17.23
C ALA A 39 6.13 41.41 15.74
N GLN A 40 7.14 40.61 15.31
CA GLN A 40 7.28 40.17 13.96
C GLN A 40 6.26 39.06 13.63
N VAL A 41 6.03 38.14 14.55
CA VAL A 41 4.97 37.10 14.43
C VAL A 41 3.60 37.77 14.28
N THR A 42 3.31 38.72 15.15
CA THR A 42 2.05 39.47 15.13
C THR A 42 1.87 40.25 13.81
N ASP A 43 2.93 40.91 13.31
CA ASP A 43 2.90 41.63 12.02
C ASP A 43 2.64 40.66 10.86
N ILE A 44 3.37 39.54 10.82
CA ILE A 44 3.21 38.52 9.77
C ILE A 44 1.76 38.03 9.70
N LEU A 45 1.20 37.60 10.82
CA LEU A 45 -0.17 37.07 10.84
C LEU A 45 -1.22 38.13 10.44
N LYS A 46 -1.04 39.37 10.90
CA LYS A 46 -1.92 40.49 10.49
C LYS A 46 -1.82 40.81 8.99
N ARG A 47 -0.63 40.82 8.43
CA ARG A 47 -0.41 41.06 6.99
C ARG A 47 -1.01 39.93 6.12
N LEU A 48 -1.12 38.73 6.65
CA LEU A 48 -1.81 37.59 6.02
C LEU A 48 -3.34 37.71 6.12
N GLY A 49 -3.87 38.73 6.79
CA GLY A 49 -5.30 38.97 6.92
C GLY A 49 -5.94 38.28 8.11
N CYS A 50 -5.17 37.75 9.04
CA CYS A 50 -5.70 37.15 10.26
C CYS A 50 -6.13 38.22 11.26
N ASP A 51 -7.24 37.99 11.95
CA ASP A 51 -7.63 38.74 13.14
C ASP A 51 -6.82 38.19 14.32
N VAL A 52 -5.85 38.95 14.84
CA VAL A 52 -4.87 38.46 15.84
C VAL A 52 -5.08 39.13 17.17
N THR A 53 -5.22 38.31 18.22
CA THR A 53 -5.19 38.73 19.65
C THR A 53 -3.93 38.13 20.28
N GLU A 54 -3.08 39.00 20.83
CA GLU A 54 -1.85 38.59 21.50
C GLU A 54 -2.12 38.40 23.01
N GLY A 55 -1.79 37.21 23.52
CA GLY A 55 -1.79 36.86 24.96
C GLY A 55 -0.37 36.75 25.53
N GLN A 56 -0.23 36.37 26.76
CA GLN A 56 1.06 36.25 27.44
C GLN A 56 1.93 35.12 26.85
N ASP A 57 1.35 33.95 26.60
CA ASP A 57 2.06 32.73 26.15
C ASP A 57 1.64 32.26 24.75
N GLU A 58 0.67 32.95 24.14
CA GLU A 58 0.05 32.53 22.89
C GLU A 58 -0.49 33.70 22.08
N TRP A 59 -0.69 33.45 20.79
CA TRP A 59 -1.55 34.26 19.92
C TRP A 59 -2.83 33.47 19.62
N LYS A 60 -3.95 34.19 19.53
CA LYS A 60 -5.19 33.68 18.95
C LYS A 60 -5.40 34.35 17.62
N ALA A 61 -5.42 33.57 16.55
CA ALA A 61 -5.60 34.06 15.21
C ALA A 61 -6.87 33.47 14.59
N VAL A 62 -7.67 34.31 13.94
CA VAL A 62 -8.81 33.87 13.15
C VAL A 62 -8.44 34.07 11.69
N ALA A 63 -8.42 32.99 10.91
CA ALA A 63 -8.06 33.01 9.51
C ALA A 63 -9.07 33.83 8.68
N PRO A 64 -8.62 34.55 7.63
CA PRO A 64 -9.55 35.24 6.71
C PRO A 64 -10.40 34.23 5.93
N SER A 65 -11.55 34.67 5.41
CA SER A 65 -12.54 33.80 4.75
C SER A 65 -12.04 33.11 3.47
N TRP A 66 -10.96 33.57 2.87
CA TRP A 66 -10.34 32.95 1.68
C TRP A 66 -9.23 31.94 1.99
N ARG A 67 -8.89 31.76 3.28
CA ARG A 67 -7.87 30.80 3.77
C ARG A 67 -8.56 29.69 4.56
N PHE A 68 -9.22 28.78 3.85
CA PHE A 68 -9.89 27.60 4.41
C PHE A 68 -8.93 26.45 4.70
N ASP A 69 -7.66 26.60 4.37
CA ASP A 69 -6.53 25.70 4.64
C ASP A 69 -5.92 25.91 6.04
N MET A 70 -6.26 27.02 6.73
CA MET A 70 -5.72 27.36 8.06
C MET A 70 -6.71 26.95 9.15
N GLU A 71 -6.48 25.82 9.81
CA GLU A 71 -7.36 25.27 10.84
C GLU A 71 -6.64 24.90 12.15
N ILE A 72 -5.34 24.56 12.08
CA ILE A 72 -4.55 24.06 13.19
C ILE A 72 -3.34 24.96 13.50
N GLU A 73 -2.71 24.72 14.65
CA GLU A 73 -1.56 25.49 15.13
C GLU A 73 -0.38 25.45 14.17
N GLU A 74 -0.14 24.29 13.56
CA GLU A 74 0.93 24.06 12.59
C GLU A 74 0.79 24.93 11.34
N ASP A 75 -0.42 25.21 10.91
CA ASP A 75 -0.66 26.08 9.75
C ASP A 75 -0.17 27.53 10.02
N LEU A 76 -0.36 28.03 11.26
CA LEU A 76 0.18 29.32 11.65
C LEU A 76 1.71 29.31 11.75
N VAL A 77 2.31 28.20 12.22
CA VAL A 77 3.77 28.03 12.25
C VAL A 77 4.33 28.06 10.82
N GLU A 78 3.69 27.34 9.88
CA GLU A 78 4.07 27.34 8.48
C GLU A 78 4.05 28.78 7.90
N GLU A 79 2.97 29.51 8.10
CA GLU A 79 2.83 30.86 7.59
C GLU A 79 3.87 31.82 8.16
N VAL A 80 4.16 31.72 9.45
CA VAL A 80 5.23 32.51 10.09
C VAL A 80 6.58 32.16 9.46
N ALA A 81 6.93 30.87 9.38
CA ALA A 81 8.21 30.44 8.81
C ALA A 81 8.35 30.85 7.33
N ARG A 82 7.29 30.71 6.55
CA ARG A 82 7.26 31.05 5.12
C ARG A 82 7.49 32.56 4.89
N VAL A 83 6.81 33.41 5.65
CA VAL A 83 6.91 34.87 5.48
C VAL A 83 8.19 35.43 6.13
N TYR A 84 8.61 34.84 7.24
CA TYR A 84 9.92 35.13 7.86
C TYR A 84 11.08 34.82 6.90
N GLY A 85 10.91 33.77 6.11
CA GLY A 85 11.85 33.28 5.12
C GLY A 85 12.76 32.16 5.67
N TYR A 86 12.68 30.99 5.06
CA TYR A 86 13.46 29.80 5.47
C TYR A 86 14.98 30.06 5.48
N ASN A 87 15.49 30.92 4.60
CA ASN A 87 16.90 31.28 4.57
C ASN A 87 17.36 32.14 5.76
N ASN A 88 16.42 32.69 6.54
CA ASN A 88 16.71 33.46 7.74
C ASN A 88 16.72 32.59 9.01
N ILE A 89 16.32 31.32 8.87
CA ILE A 89 16.36 30.34 9.97
C ILE A 89 17.75 29.69 9.95
N PRO A 90 18.54 29.76 11.03
CA PRO A 90 19.87 29.19 11.08
C PRO A 90 19.82 27.66 11.06
N ASP A 91 20.77 27.05 10.38
CA ASP A 91 21.00 25.60 10.45
C ASP A 91 21.67 25.26 11.78
N GLU A 92 20.95 24.58 12.66
CA GLU A 92 21.50 24.10 13.93
C GLU A 92 21.64 22.58 13.94
N PRO A 93 22.76 22.03 14.42
CA PRO A 93 22.92 20.58 14.55
C PRO A 93 21.95 20.03 15.59
N VAL A 94 21.24 18.98 15.21
CA VAL A 94 20.30 18.30 16.13
C VAL A 94 21.08 17.66 17.29
N GLN A 95 20.75 18.04 18.53
CA GLN A 95 21.24 17.38 19.72
C GLN A 95 20.16 16.45 20.26
N ALA A 96 20.39 15.14 20.20
CA ALA A 96 19.49 14.13 20.74
C ALA A 96 20.28 13.04 21.48
N GLY A 97 19.71 12.55 22.55
CA GLY A 97 20.17 11.31 23.19
C GLY A 97 19.91 10.14 22.25
N LEU A 98 20.97 9.50 21.77
CA LEU A 98 20.83 8.31 20.93
C LEU A 98 20.68 7.09 21.85
N VAL A 99 19.56 6.38 21.69
CA VAL A 99 19.35 5.06 22.28
C VAL A 99 19.54 4.04 21.16
N MET A 100 20.56 3.18 21.29
CA MET A 100 20.72 2.08 20.36
C MET A 100 19.57 1.10 20.53
N GLY A 101 18.77 0.94 19.46
CA GLY A 101 17.72 -0.07 19.42
C GLY A 101 18.31 -1.47 19.39
N THR A 102 17.67 -2.42 20.04
CA THR A 102 18.00 -3.83 19.92
C THR A 102 17.43 -4.36 18.60
N HIS A 103 18.28 -4.91 17.74
CA HIS A 103 17.83 -5.68 16.59
C HIS A 103 17.38 -7.07 17.07
N ARG A 104 16.23 -7.52 16.58
CA ARG A 104 15.79 -8.89 16.78
C ARG A 104 16.54 -9.78 15.79
N GLU A 105 17.28 -10.77 16.27
CA GLU A 105 18.04 -11.70 15.43
C GLU A 105 17.13 -12.53 14.51
N ALA A 106 15.87 -12.73 14.90
CA ALA A 106 14.89 -13.54 14.17
C ALA A 106 14.11 -12.77 13.09
N ASP A 107 14.37 -11.48 12.86
CA ASP A 107 13.63 -10.70 11.88
C ASP A 107 14.13 -10.98 10.45
N LEU A 108 13.32 -11.67 9.65
CA LEU A 108 13.55 -11.83 8.22
C LEU A 108 12.98 -10.60 7.47
N SER A 109 13.87 -9.78 6.90
CA SER A 109 13.42 -8.62 6.14
C SER A 109 12.80 -9.02 4.79
N LEU A 110 11.72 -8.35 4.41
CA LEU A 110 11.08 -8.52 3.11
C LEU A 110 12.06 -8.27 1.95
N LYS A 111 13.01 -7.35 2.13
CA LYS A 111 14.08 -7.07 1.17
C LYS A 111 14.92 -8.30 0.86
N ARG A 112 15.28 -9.10 1.87
CA ARG A 112 16.07 -10.34 1.68
C ARG A 112 15.31 -11.36 0.84
N VAL A 113 14.01 -11.53 1.10
CA VAL A 113 13.15 -12.44 0.33
C VAL A 113 12.99 -11.95 -1.12
N LYS A 114 12.77 -10.67 -1.33
CA LYS A 114 12.71 -10.07 -2.67
C LYS A 114 14.01 -10.27 -3.44
N THR A 115 15.17 -10.09 -2.78
CA THR A 115 16.48 -10.34 -3.40
C THR A 115 16.60 -11.81 -3.82
N MET A 116 16.23 -12.75 -2.97
CA MET A 116 16.27 -14.18 -3.31
C MET A 116 15.37 -14.52 -4.51
N LEU A 117 14.15 -13.96 -4.55
CA LEU A 117 13.26 -14.14 -5.70
C LEU A 117 13.88 -13.58 -6.99
N ASN A 118 14.50 -12.41 -6.93
CA ASN A 118 15.23 -11.85 -8.07
C ASN A 118 16.38 -12.76 -8.52
N ASP A 119 17.16 -13.31 -7.60
CA ASP A 119 18.25 -14.26 -7.89
C ASP A 119 17.74 -15.54 -8.54
N LYS A 120 16.51 -15.94 -8.24
CA LYS A 120 15.80 -17.07 -8.87
C LYS A 120 15.12 -16.69 -10.22
N GLY A 121 15.33 -15.47 -10.70
CA GLY A 121 14.83 -14.98 -11.98
C GLY A 121 13.39 -14.49 -11.97
N TYR A 122 12.85 -14.15 -10.79
CA TYR A 122 11.56 -13.49 -10.70
C TYR A 122 11.71 -11.97 -10.85
N GLN A 123 10.68 -11.34 -11.38
CA GLN A 123 10.54 -9.89 -11.46
C GLN A 123 9.45 -9.43 -10.51
N GLU A 124 9.74 -8.41 -9.71
CA GLU A 124 8.73 -7.78 -8.88
C GLU A 124 7.75 -7.00 -9.75
N VAL A 125 6.48 -7.17 -9.48
CA VAL A 125 5.40 -6.39 -10.09
C VAL A 125 4.61 -5.69 -9.00
N ILE A 126 3.99 -4.56 -9.35
CA ILE A 126 3.07 -3.83 -8.49
C ILE A 126 1.76 -3.71 -9.24
N THR A 127 0.73 -4.36 -8.73
CA THR A 127 -0.59 -4.35 -9.35
C THR A 127 -1.58 -3.51 -8.55
N TYR A 128 -2.69 -3.15 -9.17
CA TYR A 128 -3.72 -2.36 -8.49
C TYR A 128 -4.40 -3.14 -7.37
N SER A 129 -4.68 -2.44 -6.27
CA SER A 129 -5.52 -2.97 -5.19
C SER A 129 -7.00 -3.04 -5.55
N PHE A 130 -7.40 -2.37 -6.62
CA PHE A 130 -8.74 -2.37 -7.19
C PHE A 130 -8.78 -3.29 -8.39
N VAL A 131 -9.72 -4.21 -8.41
CA VAL A 131 -9.79 -5.28 -9.40
C VAL A 131 -11.21 -5.42 -9.97
N ASP A 132 -11.33 -6.11 -11.10
CA ASP A 132 -12.62 -6.49 -11.67
C ASP A 132 -13.32 -7.50 -10.75
N PRO A 133 -14.51 -7.16 -10.21
CA PRO A 133 -15.26 -8.08 -9.36
C PRO A 133 -15.60 -9.39 -10.05
N LYS A 134 -15.79 -9.41 -11.37
CA LYS A 134 -16.08 -10.63 -12.14
C LYS A 134 -14.86 -11.55 -12.16
N LEU A 135 -13.68 -10.98 -12.42
CA LEU A 135 -12.41 -11.73 -12.39
C LEU A 135 -12.15 -12.28 -11.00
N GLN A 136 -12.33 -11.45 -9.96
CA GLN A 136 -12.15 -11.87 -8.59
C GLN A 136 -13.11 -12.99 -8.17
N GLN A 137 -14.36 -12.93 -8.62
CA GLN A 137 -15.35 -13.98 -8.36
C GLN A 137 -14.98 -15.31 -9.01
N LEU A 138 -14.28 -15.31 -10.15
CA LEU A 138 -13.74 -16.53 -10.77
C LEU A 138 -12.64 -17.17 -9.91
N ILE A 139 -11.77 -16.34 -9.32
CA ILE A 139 -10.65 -16.80 -8.49
C ILE A 139 -11.11 -17.17 -7.08
N HIS A 140 -12.02 -16.40 -6.51
CA HIS A 140 -12.55 -16.55 -5.15
C HIS A 140 -14.07 -16.68 -5.15
N PRO A 141 -14.63 -17.79 -5.69
CA PRO A 141 -16.08 -17.97 -5.77
C PRO A 141 -16.73 -17.97 -4.37
N GLY A 142 -17.80 -17.22 -4.23
CA GLY A 142 -18.57 -17.14 -2.99
C GLY A 142 -17.94 -16.30 -1.87
N GLN A 143 -16.81 -15.64 -2.12
CA GLN A 143 -16.23 -14.67 -1.17
C GLN A 143 -16.72 -13.26 -1.48
N GLU A 144 -17.19 -12.58 -0.44
CA GLU A 144 -17.55 -11.16 -0.53
C GLU A 144 -16.30 -10.28 -0.54
N ALA A 145 -16.34 -9.24 -1.37
CA ALA A 145 -15.31 -8.23 -1.44
C ALA A 145 -15.88 -6.84 -1.12
N LEU A 146 -15.05 -5.95 -0.66
CA LEU A 146 -15.41 -4.55 -0.52
C LEU A 146 -15.59 -3.93 -1.92
N ILE A 147 -16.75 -3.38 -2.18
CA ILE A 147 -17.06 -2.66 -3.43
C ILE A 147 -16.91 -1.16 -3.21
N LEU A 148 -16.21 -0.50 -4.10
CA LEU A 148 -16.03 0.95 -4.04
C LEU A 148 -17.31 1.68 -4.45
N PRO A 149 -17.74 2.70 -3.70
CA PRO A 149 -18.96 3.46 -4.04
C PRO A 149 -18.76 4.33 -5.29
N SER A 150 -17.55 4.76 -5.60
CA SER A 150 -17.23 5.60 -6.76
C SER A 150 -15.93 5.12 -7.42
N PRO A 151 -15.95 3.97 -8.13
CA PRO A 151 -14.76 3.43 -8.75
C PRO A 151 -14.34 4.24 -9.99
N ILE A 152 -13.05 4.20 -10.33
CA ILE A 152 -12.50 4.81 -11.55
C ILE A 152 -13.12 4.16 -12.80
N SER A 153 -13.35 2.84 -12.76
CA SER A 153 -14.07 2.08 -13.79
C SER A 153 -14.77 0.87 -13.16
N SER A 154 -15.72 0.29 -13.88
CA SER A 154 -16.39 -0.95 -13.45
C SER A 154 -15.45 -2.13 -13.26
N GLU A 155 -14.34 -2.16 -14.02
CA GLU A 155 -13.30 -3.19 -13.94
C GLU A 155 -12.30 -2.96 -12.79
N MET A 156 -12.46 -1.88 -12.03
CA MET A 156 -11.64 -1.51 -10.89
C MET A 156 -12.52 -1.15 -9.69
N SER A 157 -13.60 -1.89 -9.49
CA SER A 157 -14.64 -1.55 -8.52
C SER A 157 -14.62 -2.38 -7.24
N ALA A 158 -13.81 -3.42 -7.14
CA ALA A 158 -13.68 -4.25 -5.95
C ALA A 158 -12.27 -4.20 -5.37
N MET A 159 -12.15 -4.21 -4.03
CA MET A 159 -10.86 -4.40 -3.38
C MET A 159 -10.42 -5.86 -3.52
N ARG A 160 -9.13 -6.08 -3.80
CA ARG A 160 -8.56 -7.42 -4.02
C ARG A 160 -8.57 -8.26 -2.74
N LEU A 161 -9.02 -9.51 -2.86
CA LEU A 161 -8.99 -10.53 -1.80
C LEU A 161 -7.67 -11.32 -1.77
N SER A 162 -6.91 -11.26 -2.87
CA SER A 162 -5.57 -11.85 -3.00
C SER A 162 -4.75 -11.09 -4.05
N LEU A 163 -3.45 -11.35 -4.11
CA LEU A 163 -2.58 -10.82 -5.15
C LEU A 163 -2.72 -11.57 -6.48
N TRP A 164 -3.35 -12.75 -6.48
CA TRP A 164 -3.49 -13.61 -7.67
C TRP A 164 -4.22 -12.92 -8.80
N THR A 165 -5.24 -12.11 -8.50
CA THR A 165 -5.98 -11.38 -9.55
C THR A 165 -5.07 -10.50 -10.39
N GLY A 166 -4.19 -9.73 -9.75
CA GLY A 166 -3.20 -8.90 -10.43
C GLY A 166 -2.11 -9.72 -11.14
N LEU A 167 -1.57 -10.76 -10.46
CA LEU A 167 -0.52 -11.60 -11.01
C LEU A 167 -0.97 -12.36 -12.26
N LEU A 168 -2.16 -12.98 -12.22
CA LEU A 168 -2.70 -13.71 -13.38
C LEU A 168 -2.98 -12.78 -14.56
N GLY A 169 -3.53 -11.59 -14.30
CA GLY A 169 -3.69 -10.56 -15.33
C GLY A 169 -2.37 -10.11 -15.94
N THR A 170 -1.31 -9.99 -15.13
CA THR A 170 0.05 -9.64 -15.59
C THR A 170 0.64 -10.76 -16.45
N ILE A 171 0.39 -12.03 -16.13
CA ILE A 171 0.83 -13.16 -16.96
C ILE A 171 0.17 -13.10 -18.33
N VAL A 172 -1.16 -12.95 -18.39
CA VAL A 172 -1.92 -12.84 -19.67
C VAL A 172 -1.38 -11.66 -20.48
N TYR A 173 -1.17 -10.51 -19.84
CA TYR A 173 -0.61 -9.32 -20.50
C TYR A 173 0.74 -9.60 -21.16
N ASN A 174 1.63 -10.32 -20.50
CA ASN A 174 2.95 -10.67 -21.01
C ASN A 174 2.89 -11.75 -22.09
N GLN A 175 2.07 -12.79 -21.90
CA GLN A 175 1.87 -13.85 -22.90
C GLN A 175 1.34 -13.29 -24.22
N ASN A 176 0.40 -12.33 -24.18
CA ASN A 176 -0.10 -11.63 -25.36
C ASN A 176 0.97 -10.78 -26.08
N ARG A 177 2.13 -10.56 -25.42
CA ARG A 177 3.33 -9.91 -25.99
C ARG A 177 4.46 -10.88 -26.28
N GLN A 178 4.12 -12.14 -26.47
CA GLN A 178 5.03 -13.24 -26.84
C GLN A 178 6.14 -13.50 -25.80
N GLN A 179 5.90 -13.17 -24.52
CA GLN A 179 6.80 -13.60 -23.45
C GLN A 179 6.50 -15.06 -23.10
N ASN A 180 7.39 -15.95 -23.53
CA ASN A 180 7.23 -17.40 -23.38
C ASN A 180 7.67 -17.92 -22.00
N ARG A 181 8.24 -17.08 -21.16
CA ARG A 181 8.70 -17.38 -19.81
C ARG A 181 8.40 -16.21 -18.90
N VAL A 182 7.49 -16.40 -17.97
CA VAL A 182 7.09 -15.38 -17.00
C VAL A 182 7.30 -15.92 -15.60
N ARG A 183 8.09 -15.21 -14.79
CA ARG A 183 8.27 -15.44 -13.36
C ARG A 183 8.13 -14.11 -12.66
N ILE A 184 7.06 -13.93 -11.93
CA ILE A 184 6.71 -12.66 -11.27
C ILE A 184 6.31 -12.89 -9.82
N PHE A 185 6.52 -11.88 -9.01
CA PHE A 185 6.04 -11.83 -7.63
C PHE A 185 5.58 -10.45 -7.23
N GLU A 186 4.75 -10.37 -6.22
CA GLU A 186 4.28 -9.14 -5.61
C GLU A 186 4.24 -9.29 -4.10
N SER A 187 4.59 -8.22 -3.37
CA SER A 187 4.26 -8.07 -1.97
C SER A 187 3.32 -6.89 -1.79
N GLY A 188 2.18 -7.11 -1.15
CA GLY A 188 1.17 -6.07 -1.01
C GLY A 188 0.03 -6.48 -0.10
N LEU A 189 -0.85 -5.53 0.19
CA LEU A 189 -2.02 -5.78 1.03
C LEU A 189 -3.14 -6.47 0.25
N ARG A 190 -3.82 -7.41 0.91
CA ARG A 190 -5.16 -7.87 0.55
C ARG A 190 -6.18 -7.27 1.52
N PHE A 191 -7.43 -7.23 1.11
CA PHE A 191 -8.51 -6.57 1.85
C PHE A 191 -9.67 -7.54 2.04
N VAL A 192 -9.87 -7.99 3.27
CA VAL A 192 -10.90 -8.98 3.61
C VAL A 192 -11.96 -8.33 4.49
N PRO A 193 -13.25 -8.36 4.11
CA PRO A 193 -14.33 -7.92 5.00
C PRO A 193 -14.26 -8.65 6.33
N ASP A 194 -14.24 -7.89 7.44
CA ASP A 194 -14.15 -8.43 8.79
C ASP A 194 -14.85 -7.46 9.77
N ASN A 195 -15.99 -7.87 10.28
CA ASN A 195 -16.79 -7.04 11.18
C ASN A 195 -16.13 -6.75 12.55
N GLN A 196 -15.05 -7.47 12.88
CA GLN A 196 -14.29 -7.25 14.11
C GLN A 196 -13.10 -6.31 13.89
N ALA A 197 -12.70 -6.08 12.64
CA ALA A 197 -11.62 -5.18 12.30
C ALA A 197 -12.06 -3.70 12.31
N ASN A 198 -11.10 -2.80 12.51
CA ASN A 198 -11.36 -1.37 12.38
C ASN A 198 -11.87 -1.04 10.97
N LEU A 199 -12.92 -0.23 10.88
CA LEU A 199 -13.61 0.10 9.62
C LEU A 199 -14.24 -1.11 8.88
N GLY A 200 -14.39 -2.27 9.54
CA GLY A 200 -14.98 -3.47 8.96
C GLY A 200 -14.11 -4.19 7.93
N ILE A 201 -12.80 -3.91 7.90
CA ILE A 201 -11.87 -4.46 6.90
C ILE A 201 -10.58 -4.88 7.57
N ARG A 202 -10.18 -6.13 7.38
CA ARG A 202 -8.85 -6.63 7.70
C ARG A 202 -7.90 -6.46 6.50
N GLN A 203 -6.72 -5.93 6.78
CA GLN A 203 -5.66 -5.74 5.79
C GLN A 203 -4.48 -6.64 6.16
N ASP A 204 -4.20 -7.62 5.32
CA ASP A 204 -3.08 -8.54 5.54
C ASP A 204 -1.98 -8.27 4.50
N LEU A 205 -0.74 -8.16 4.95
CA LEU A 205 0.41 -8.11 4.05
C LEU A 205 0.68 -9.52 3.52
N MET A 206 0.68 -9.64 2.21
CA MET A 206 0.88 -10.89 1.49
C MET A 206 2.15 -10.85 0.65
N LEU A 207 2.74 -12.03 0.45
CA LEU A 207 3.73 -12.30 -0.58
C LEU A 207 3.15 -13.35 -1.52
N ALA A 208 3.09 -13.07 -2.80
CA ALA A 208 2.62 -14.02 -3.80
C ALA A 208 3.54 -14.07 -5.01
N GLY A 209 3.55 -15.20 -5.69
CA GLY A 209 4.29 -15.37 -6.93
C GLY A 209 3.54 -16.22 -7.93
N ALA A 210 3.91 -16.04 -9.19
CA ALA A 210 3.36 -16.79 -10.30
C ALA A 210 4.43 -17.12 -11.35
N ILE A 211 4.41 -18.35 -11.87
CA ILE A 211 5.28 -18.76 -12.97
C ILE A 211 4.47 -19.41 -14.08
N SER A 212 4.86 -19.16 -15.33
CA SER A 212 4.23 -19.73 -16.51
C SER A 212 5.24 -19.87 -17.62
N GLY A 213 5.02 -20.85 -18.51
CA GLY A 213 5.80 -21.06 -19.71
C GLY A 213 7.04 -21.93 -19.52
N ASN A 214 8.15 -21.55 -20.12
CA ASN A 214 9.36 -22.35 -20.12
C ASN A 214 10.06 -22.38 -18.75
N ARG A 215 10.58 -23.56 -18.38
CA ARG A 215 11.37 -23.73 -17.15
C ARG A 215 12.66 -22.92 -17.19
N TYR A 216 13.37 -23.00 -18.33
CA TYR A 216 14.61 -22.28 -18.58
C TYR A 216 14.45 -21.31 -19.75
N GLU A 217 15.32 -20.33 -19.83
CA GLU A 217 15.48 -19.54 -21.05
C GLU A 217 15.90 -20.42 -22.23
N GLU A 218 15.58 -20.02 -23.44
CA GLU A 218 15.94 -20.80 -24.62
C GLU A 218 17.47 -20.85 -24.73
N HIS A 219 18.01 -22.07 -24.70
CA HIS A 219 19.44 -22.32 -24.77
C HIS A 219 19.73 -23.54 -25.63
N TRP A 220 20.83 -23.52 -26.34
CA TRP A 220 21.20 -24.58 -27.27
C TRP A 220 21.49 -25.95 -26.61
N ASP A 221 21.94 -25.92 -25.32
CA ASP A 221 22.35 -27.11 -24.55
C ASP A 221 21.31 -27.54 -23.48
N LEU A 222 20.22 -26.82 -23.33
CA LEU A 222 19.20 -27.15 -22.35
C LEU A 222 17.98 -27.78 -23.01
N ALA A 223 17.51 -28.88 -22.43
CA ALA A 223 16.27 -29.51 -22.87
C ALA A 223 15.08 -28.58 -22.68
N LYS A 224 14.24 -28.46 -23.71
CA LYS A 224 12.99 -27.70 -23.63
C LYS A 224 12.06 -28.38 -22.62
N GLY A 225 11.52 -27.59 -21.69
CA GLY A 225 10.57 -28.06 -20.68
C GLY A 225 9.73 -26.89 -20.17
N THR A 226 8.50 -27.19 -19.78
CA THR A 226 7.61 -26.22 -19.12
C THR A 226 7.74 -26.32 -17.60
N VAL A 227 7.39 -25.24 -16.92
CA VAL A 227 7.31 -25.23 -15.45
C VAL A 227 6.27 -26.20 -14.91
N ASP A 228 6.52 -26.73 -13.74
CA ASP A 228 5.59 -27.60 -13.03
C ASP A 228 5.43 -27.18 -11.56
N PHE A 229 4.60 -27.92 -10.82
CA PHE A 229 4.35 -27.68 -9.40
C PHE A 229 5.63 -27.67 -8.55
N TYR A 230 6.57 -28.57 -8.86
CA TYR A 230 7.80 -28.73 -8.07
C TYR A 230 8.81 -27.62 -8.33
N ASP A 231 8.79 -26.99 -9.50
CA ASP A 231 9.59 -25.79 -9.75
C ASP A 231 9.21 -24.67 -8.79
N MET A 232 7.90 -24.40 -8.65
CA MET A 232 7.40 -23.39 -7.71
C MET A 232 7.60 -23.81 -6.25
N LYS A 233 7.37 -25.11 -5.95
CA LYS A 233 7.55 -25.64 -4.60
C LYS A 233 9.00 -25.48 -4.12
N GLY A 234 9.98 -25.80 -4.96
CA GLY A 234 11.39 -25.62 -4.62
C GLY A 234 11.80 -24.16 -4.44
N ASP A 235 11.22 -23.24 -5.21
CA ASP A 235 11.44 -21.81 -5.00
C ASP A 235 10.81 -21.32 -3.69
N LEU A 236 9.62 -21.80 -3.38
CA LEU A 236 8.92 -21.46 -2.12
C LEU A 236 9.63 -22.05 -0.90
N GLU A 237 10.09 -23.31 -0.98
CA GLU A 237 10.89 -23.93 0.09
C GLU A 237 12.17 -23.15 0.37
N ALA A 238 12.84 -22.64 -0.65
CA ALA A 238 14.02 -21.80 -0.46
C ALA A 238 13.70 -20.46 0.25
N ILE A 239 12.53 -19.86 0.00
CA ILE A 239 12.07 -18.68 0.75
C ILE A 239 11.81 -19.03 2.21
N LEU A 240 11.11 -20.15 2.45
CA LEU A 240 10.75 -20.61 3.79
C LEU A 240 11.99 -21.03 4.59
N ASP A 241 13.01 -21.56 3.94
CA ASP A 241 14.29 -21.92 4.58
C ASP A 241 15.04 -20.71 5.17
N LEU A 242 14.82 -19.50 4.61
CA LEU A 242 15.35 -18.27 5.19
C LEU A 242 14.85 -17.99 6.61
N THR A 243 13.72 -18.57 6.99
CA THR A 243 13.17 -18.44 8.35
C THR A 243 13.83 -19.40 9.35
N GLY A 244 14.58 -20.39 8.87
CA GLY A 244 15.10 -21.49 9.68
C GLY A 244 14.02 -22.48 10.16
N LYS A 245 12.78 -22.34 9.69
CA LYS A 245 11.62 -23.15 10.14
C LYS A 245 11.02 -24.02 9.05
N LEU A 246 11.71 -24.25 7.94
CA LEU A 246 11.19 -25.06 6.84
C LEU A 246 10.73 -26.45 7.30
N SER A 247 11.44 -27.08 8.23
CA SER A 247 11.08 -28.39 8.79
C SER A 247 9.80 -28.41 9.64
N GLU A 248 9.34 -27.25 10.09
CA GLU A 248 8.11 -27.09 10.88
C GLU A 248 6.89 -26.80 9.99
N ILE A 249 7.13 -26.51 8.70
CA ILE A 249 6.08 -26.15 7.74
C ILE A 249 5.59 -27.41 7.02
N GLU A 250 4.29 -27.64 7.12
CA GLU A 250 3.64 -28.77 6.49
C GLU A 250 2.91 -28.34 5.20
N PHE A 251 3.17 -29.07 4.12
CA PHE A 251 2.39 -28.98 2.88
C PHE A 251 1.29 -30.04 2.91
N ARG A 252 0.04 -29.60 3.03
CA ARG A 252 -1.13 -30.50 3.08
C ARG A 252 -1.91 -30.36 1.79
N ALA A 253 -2.22 -31.48 1.13
CA ALA A 253 -3.10 -31.49 -0.03
C ALA A 253 -4.46 -30.91 0.36
N GLU A 254 -4.88 -29.86 -0.30
CA GLU A 254 -6.15 -29.16 -0.04
C GLU A 254 -6.76 -28.67 -1.35
N ALA A 255 -8.07 -28.88 -1.51
CA ALA A 255 -8.79 -28.41 -2.66
C ALA A 255 -9.09 -26.90 -2.51
N ILE A 256 -8.56 -26.11 -3.42
CA ILE A 256 -8.73 -24.65 -3.46
C ILE A 256 -9.43 -24.31 -4.79
N PRO A 257 -10.52 -23.55 -4.79
CA PRO A 257 -11.33 -23.34 -6.00
C PRO A 257 -10.57 -22.82 -7.22
N ALA A 258 -9.59 -21.96 -7.00
CA ALA A 258 -8.75 -21.39 -8.06
C ALA A 258 -7.67 -22.36 -8.58
N LEU A 259 -7.41 -23.47 -7.88
CA LEU A 259 -6.28 -24.35 -8.15
C LEU A 259 -6.75 -25.75 -8.58
N HIS A 260 -5.87 -26.44 -9.29
CA HIS A 260 -6.10 -27.81 -9.76
C HIS A 260 -6.21 -28.75 -8.55
N PRO A 261 -7.30 -29.53 -8.38
CA PRO A 261 -7.58 -30.30 -7.18
C PRO A 261 -6.53 -31.39 -6.86
N GLY A 262 -5.81 -31.88 -7.87
CA GLY A 262 -4.73 -32.85 -7.71
C GLY A 262 -3.32 -32.25 -7.67
N GLN A 263 -3.18 -30.92 -7.77
CA GLN A 263 -1.89 -30.22 -7.80
C GLN A 263 -1.98 -28.91 -7.01
N SER A 264 -2.51 -28.99 -5.79
CA SER A 264 -2.62 -27.88 -4.85
C SER A 264 -2.36 -28.32 -3.43
N ALA A 265 -1.78 -27.42 -2.64
CA ALA A 265 -1.53 -27.63 -1.22
C ALA A 265 -1.71 -26.32 -0.43
N ALA A 266 -2.19 -26.45 0.79
CA ALA A 266 -2.09 -25.40 1.80
C ALA A 266 -0.84 -25.61 2.65
N LEU A 267 -0.25 -24.50 3.10
CA LEU A 267 0.92 -24.50 3.98
C LEU A 267 0.46 -24.21 5.41
N TYR A 268 0.97 -24.97 6.34
CA TYR A 268 0.68 -24.85 7.76
C TYR A 268 1.95 -24.72 8.59
N LEU A 269 1.93 -23.81 9.56
CA LEU A 269 2.94 -23.65 10.61
C LEU A 269 2.20 -23.68 11.95
N ASP A 270 2.61 -24.54 12.87
CA ASP A 270 1.98 -24.72 14.19
C ASP A 270 0.45 -24.92 14.10
N GLY A 271 -0.01 -25.64 13.08
CA GLY A 271 -1.44 -25.87 12.84
C GLY A 271 -2.21 -24.69 12.27
N LYS A 272 -1.60 -23.52 12.13
CA LYS A 272 -2.18 -22.34 11.48
C LYS A 272 -1.87 -22.37 9.99
N ARG A 273 -2.89 -22.17 9.15
CA ARG A 273 -2.68 -22.04 7.70
C ARG A 273 -2.04 -20.70 7.38
N ILE A 274 -0.90 -20.74 6.68
CA ILE A 274 -0.07 -19.56 6.36
C ILE A 274 -0.08 -19.22 4.88
N GLY A 275 -0.59 -20.10 4.02
CA GLY A 275 -0.62 -19.84 2.59
C GLY A 275 -1.04 -21.04 1.75
N PHE A 276 -0.86 -20.87 0.45
CA PHE A 276 -1.24 -21.82 -0.58
C PHE A 276 -0.22 -21.86 -1.71
N ILE A 277 -0.15 -23.03 -2.38
CA ILE A 277 0.59 -23.25 -3.62
C ILE A 277 -0.20 -24.18 -4.53
N GLY A 278 -0.18 -23.96 -5.83
CA GLY A 278 -0.77 -24.90 -6.77
C GLY A 278 -0.74 -24.46 -8.22
N VAL A 279 -1.10 -25.40 -9.07
CA VAL A 279 -1.35 -25.15 -10.49
C VAL A 279 -2.73 -24.49 -10.60
N VAL A 280 -2.86 -23.45 -11.40
CA VAL A 280 -4.17 -22.81 -11.68
C VAL A 280 -5.15 -23.85 -12.26
N HIS A 281 -6.42 -23.76 -11.86
CA HIS A 281 -7.44 -24.69 -12.31
C HIS A 281 -7.63 -24.58 -13.83
N PRO A 282 -7.68 -25.69 -14.60
CA PRO A 282 -7.78 -25.66 -16.07
C PRO A 282 -8.97 -24.87 -16.60
N GLU A 283 -10.09 -24.88 -15.87
CA GLU A 283 -11.25 -24.07 -16.24
C GLU A 283 -10.97 -22.56 -16.07
N LEU A 284 -10.23 -22.20 -15.00
CA LEU A 284 -9.82 -20.82 -14.76
C LEU A 284 -8.78 -20.38 -15.79
N GLU A 285 -7.80 -21.24 -16.13
CA GLU A 285 -6.85 -20.95 -17.22
C GLU A 285 -7.57 -20.60 -18.52
N ARG A 286 -8.59 -21.39 -18.90
CA ARG A 286 -9.38 -21.12 -20.10
C ARG A 286 -10.20 -19.83 -19.99
N LYS A 287 -10.82 -19.54 -18.85
CA LYS A 287 -11.64 -18.34 -18.65
C LYS A 287 -10.82 -17.05 -18.63
N LEU A 288 -9.57 -17.14 -18.20
CA LEU A 288 -8.63 -16.03 -18.14
C LEU A 288 -7.79 -15.88 -19.41
N ASP A 289 -7.91 -16.79 -20.36
CA ASP A 289 -7.11 -16.85 -21.60
C ASP A 289 -5.59 -17.01 -21.30
N LEU A 290 -5.27 -17.79 -20.25
CA LEU A 290 -3.90 -18.17 -19.95
C LEU A 290 -3.38 -19.18 -20.97
N ASN A 291 -2.24 -18.91 -21.55
CA ASN A 291 -1.58 -19.80 -22.49
C ASN A 291 -0.63 -20.76 -21.78
N GLY A 292 -1.13 -21.96 -21.49
CA GLY A 292 -0.39 -23.01 -20.83
C GLY A 292 -0.42 -22.94 -19.30
N ARG A 293 0.24 -23.95 -18.72
CA ARG A 293 0.22 -24.18 -17.26
C ARG A 293 0.81 -22.99 -16.52
N THR A 294 0.08 -22.53 -15.52
CA THR A 294 0.46 -21.46 -14.61
C THR A 294 0.44 -21.98 -13.16
N ILE A 295 1.49 -21.73 -12.40
CA ILE A 295 1.61 -22.13 -11.01
C ILE A 295 1.71 -20.88 -10.17
N VAL A 296 1.00 -20.83 -9.04
CA VAL A 296 0.95 -19.69 -8.12
C VAL A 296 1.21 -20.13 -6.69
N PHE A 297 1.74 -19.23 -5.88
CA PHE A 297 1.69 -19.32 -4.42
C PHE A 297 1.22 -17.99 -3.82
N GLU A 298 0.75 -18.02 -2.59
CA GLU A 298 0.49 -16.85 -1.77
C GLU A 298 0.71 -17.20 -0.30
N LEU A 299 1.41 -16.32 0.42
CA LEU A 299 1.72 -16.44 1.85
C LEU A 299 1.27 -15.19 2.61
N GLU A 300 0.81 -15.35 3.84
CA GLU A 300 0.75 -14.25 4.80
C GLU A 300 2.19 -13.88 5.20
N TRP A 301 2.52 -12.58 5.22
CA TRP A 301 3.88 -12.14 5.58
C TRP A 301 4.11 -12.06 7.09
N ASN A 302 3.12 -11.62 7.84
CA ASN A 302 3.22 -11.45 9.29
C ASN A 302 2.88 -12.77 10.00
N LEU A 303 3.83 -13.65 10.08
CA LEU A 303 3.72 -14.98 10.71
C LEU A 303 4.38 -15.02 12.08
#